data_57fa52f26e857630707a14c102ee6add
#
_entry.id   57fa52f26e857630707a14c102ee6add
#
_cell.length_a   1.000
_cell.length_b   1.000
_cell.length_c   1.000
_cell.angle_alpha   90.00
_cell.angle_beta   90.00
_cell.angle_gamma   90.00
#
_symmetry.space_group_name_H-M   'P 1'
#
loop_
_entity.id
_entity.type
_entity.pdbx_description
1 polymer ?
#
loop_
_entity_poly.entity_id
_entity_poly.type
_entity_poly.pdbx_seq_one_letter_code
_entity_poly.pdbx_strand_id
1 'polypeptide(L)'
;MKTLIKLAVPAVLILASSAYADRPARNINSFRHPNLAAAQNLTSQAYDRLSAAQAANEFDMGGHAARAKALLNQAADEMKLAALAANRR
;
A
#
# COMPACT_ATOMS: atom_id res chain seq x y z
N MET A 1 -4.32 -32.65 5.51
CA MET A 1 -4.20 -32.28 5.54
C MET A 1 -4.17 -31.28 5.59
N LYS A 2 -4.26 -31.44 5.75
CA LYS A 2 -4.16 -30.66 5.87
C LYS A 2 -4.02 -29.57 5.60
N THR A 3 -3.98 -29.51 5.60
CA THR A 3 -3.82 -28.60 5.30
C THR A 3 -3.97 -27.59 4.98
N LEU A 4 -4.19 -27.73 4.97
CA LEU A 4 -4.38 -26.97 4.64
C LEU A 4 -4.51 -26.01 4.38
N ILE A 5 -4.56 -26.36 4.46
CA ILE A 5 -4.61 -25.65 4.20
C ILE A 5 -4.89 -24.55 4.22
N LYS A 6 -4.94 -24.68 4.43
CA LYS A 6 -5.14 -23.84 4.53
C LYS A 6 -5.03 -22.80 4.40
N LEU A 7 -5.05 -22.82 4.39
CA LEU A 7 -5.00 -21.97 4.24
C LEU A 7 -4.87 -21.01 3.87
N ALA A 8 -4.60 -21.26 4.36
CA ALA A 8 -3.90 -20.29 3.84
C ALA A 8 -4.52 -19.45 2.88
N VAL A 9 -5.06 -20.01 2.36
CA VAL A 9 -5.81 -19.51 1.45
C VAL A 9 -6.50 -18.25 1.69
N PRO A 10 -7.13 -18.13 2.69
CA PRO A 10 -7.93 -17.00 2.98
C PRO A 10 -7.20 -15.70 2.85
N ALA A 11 -6.04 -15.74 3.25
CA ALA A 11 -5.28 -14.55 3.21
C ALA A 11 -5.18 -14.03 1.82
N VAL A 12 -5.16 -14.89 0.95
CA VAL A 12 -5.03 -14.54 -0.40
C VAL A 12 -6.16 -13.74 -0.90
N LEU A 13 -7.29 -14.02 -0.41
CA LEU A 13 -8.42 -13.36 -0.84
C LEU A 13 -8.32 -11.91 -0.64
N ILE A 14 -7.81 -11.57 0.44
CA ILE A 14 -7.70 -10.23 0.78
C ILE A 14 -6.87 -9.50 -0.19
N LEU A 15 -5.86 -10.16 -0.65
CA LEU A 15 -5.03 -9.59 -1.60
C LEU A 15 -5.75 -9.26 -2.84
N ALA A 16 -6.57 -10.14 -3.21
CA ALA A 16 -7.28 -9.95 -4.42
C ALA A 16 -8.02 -8.67 -4.38
N SER A 17 -8.62 -8.38 -3.29
CA SER A 17 -9.41 -7.21 -3.24
C SER A 17 -8.52 -6.00 -3.25
N SER A 18 -7.40 -6.10 -2.64
CA SER A 18 -6.57 -4.94 -2.61
C SER A 18 -5.93 -4.70 -3.95
N ALA A 19 -5.93 -5.67 -4.78
CA ALA A 19 -5.35 -5.50 -6.06
C ALA A 19 -6.04 -4.41 -6.82
N TYR A 20 -7.25 -4.13 -6.48
CA TYR A 20 -7.95 -3.14 -7.19
C TYR A 20 -7.53 -1.79 -6.77
N ALA A 21 -7.12 -1.67 -5.57
CA ALA A 21 -6.71 -0.41 -5.09
C ALA A 21 -5.31 -0.25 -5.49
N ASP A 22 -5.08 -0.13 -6.65
CA ASP A 22 -3.82 -0.21 -7.17
C ASP A 22 -2.80 0.69 -6.57
N ARG A 23 -3.18 1.84 -6.17
CA ARG A 23 -2.19 2.83 -5.77
C ARG A 23 -2.49 3.32 -4.38
N PRO A 24 -1.45 3.74 -3.64
CA PRO A 24 -1.67 4.34 -2.34
C PRO A 24 -2.51 5.59 -2.46
N ALA A 25 -3.36 5.81 -1.48
CA ALA A 25 -4.24 6.96 -1.49
C ALA A 25 -3.47 8.25 -1.39
N ARG A 26 -4.02 9.30 -1.99
CA ARG A 26 -3.49 10.65 -1.86
C ARG A 26 -4.67 11.53 -1.56
N ASN A 27 -5.10 11.51 -0.33
CA ASN A 27 -6.33 12.17 0.07
C ASN A 27 -6.19 13.01 1.33
N ILE A 28 -5.02 13.59 1.51
CA ILE A 28 -4.78 14.48 2.64
C ILE A 28 -4.69 15.91 2.13
N ASN A 29 -5.38 16.81 2.83
CA ASN A 29 -5.38 18.21 2.46
C ASN A 29 -3.99 18.80 2.72
N SER A 30 -3.35 19.28 1.67
CA SER A 30 -1.98 19.75 1.77
C SER A 30 -1.87 21.10 2.46
N PHE A 31 -2.95 21.85 2.54
CA PHE A 31 -2.89 23.10 3.27
C PHE A 31 -2.89 22.84 4.77
N ARG A 32 -3.70 21.89 5.20
CA ARG A 32 -3.80 21.63 6.63
C ARG A 32 -2.68 20.73 7.13
N HIS A 33 -2.25 19.80 6.30
CA HIS A 33 -1.26 18.81 6.71
C HIS A 33 -0.23 18.62 5.61
N PRO A 34 0.62 19.63 5.39
CA PRO A 34 1.54 19.57 4.24
C PRO A 34 2.51 18.40 4.33
N ASN A 35 3.00 18.09 5.51
CA ASN A 35 3.96 17.00 5.61
C ASN A 35 3.32 15.64 5.43
N LEU A 36 2.12 15.45 5.96
CA LEU A 36 1.42 14.19 5.76
C LEU A 36 1.03 14.02 4.30
N ALA A 37 0.60 15.11 3.66
CA ALA A 37 0.26 15.04 2.25
C ALA A 37 1.49 14.71 1.42
N ALA A 38 2.62 15.32 1.75
CA ALA A 38 3.87 15.03 1.06
C ALA A 38 4.27 13.57 1.25
N ALA A 39 4.07 13.05 2.45
CA ALA A 39 4.40 11.65 2.72
C ALA A 39 3.55 10.72 1.88
N GLN A 40 2.26 11.02 1.73
CA GLN A 40 1.42 10.19 0.87
C GLN A 40 1.88 10.27 -0.59
N ASN A 41 2.30 11.44 -1.04
CA ASN A 41 2.76 11.57 -2.41
C ASN A 41 4.03 10.75 -2.64
N LEU A 42 4.94 10.77 -1.68
CA LEU A 42 6.15 9.97 -1.79
C LEU A 42 5.85 8.48 -1.76
N THR A 43 4.87 8.10 -0.97
CA THR A 43 4.43 6.71 -0.91
C THR A 43 3.90 6.26 -2.25
N SER A 44 3.14 7.12 -2.91
CA SER A 44 2.62 6.81 -4.22
C SER A 44 3.75 6.70 -5.24
N GLN A 45 4.75 7.56 -5.15
CA GLN A 45 5.88 7.48 -6.06
C GLN A 45 6.67 6.20 -5.84
N ALA A 46 6.82 5.78 -4.58
CA ALA A 46 7.52 4.54 -4.29
C ALA A 46 6.76 3.36 -4.89
N TYR A 47 5.45 3.39 -4.80
CA TYR A 47 4.62 2.35 -5.38
C TYR A 47 4.87 2.26 -6.90
N ASP A 48 4.93 3.41 -7.55
CA ASP A 48 5.16 3.44 -8.98
C ASP A 48 6.53 2.86 -9.35
N ARG A 49 7.53 3.14 -8.54
CA ARG A 49 8.85 2.60 -8.79
C ARG A 49 8.88 1.08 -8.63
N LEU A 50 8.16 0.58 -7.63
CA LEU A 50 8.09 -0.87 -7.46
C LEU A 50 7.37 -1.52 -8.64
N SER A 51 6.33 -0.87 -9.13
CA SER A 51 5.63 -1.38 -10.30
C SER A 51 6.54 -1.38 -11.53
N ALA A 52 7.36 -0.34 -11.67
CA ALA A 52 8.30 -0.29 -12.77
C ALA A 52 9.35 -1.39 -12.66
N ALA A 53 9.79 -1.67 -11.44
CA ALA A 53 10.76 -2.74 -11.24
C ALA A 53 10.17 -4.09 -11.63
N GLN A 54 8.91 -4.30 -11.27
CA GLN A 54 8.23 -5.54 -11.65
C GLN A 54 8.09 -5.64 -13.16
N ALA A 55 7.75 -4.53 -13.81
CA ALA A 55 7.58 -4.54 -15.25
C ALA A 55 8.91 -4.72 -15.97
N ALA A 56 10.00 -4.27 -15.38
CA ALA A 56 11.30 -4.46 -15.96
C ALA A 56 11.79 -5.89 -15.78
N ASN A 57 10.94 -6.72 -15.25
CA ASN A 57 11.19 -8.13 -15.12
C ASN A 57 12.38 -8.43 -14.23
N GLU A 58 12.40 -7.81 -13.13
CA GLU A 58 13.37 -8.14 -12.13
C GLU A 58 12.85 -9.35 -11.38
N PHE A 59 12.13 -10.16 -12.11
CA PHE A 59 11.56 -11.39 -11.69
C PHE A 59 10.69 -11.22 -10.49
N ASP A 60 10.49 -12.25 -9.78
CA ASP A 60 9.49 -12.22 -8.74
C ASP A 60 10.02 -11.54 -7.49
N MET A 61 11.29 -11.36 -7.40
CA MET A 61 11.86 -10.74 -6.22
C MET A 61 11.31 -11.38 -4.95
N GLY A 62 11.02 -12.68 -5.03
CA GLY A 62 10.54 -13.45 -3.89
C GLY A 62 9.19 -13.02 -3.39
N GLY A 63 8.42 -12.35 -4.23
CA GLY A 63 7.13 -11.84 -3.81
C GLY A 63 7.24 -10.60 -2.95
N HIS A 64 8.45 -10.14 -2.72
CA HIS A 64 8.62 -9.02 -1.81
C HIS A 64 8.19 -7.69 -2.40
N ALA A 65 8.30 -7.52 -3.72
CA ALA A 65 7.85 -6.28 -4.33
C ALA A 65 6.34 -6.12 -4.18
N ALA A 66 5.61 -7.20 -4.38
CA ALA A 66 4.16 -7.15 -4.22
C ALA A 66 3.79 -6.85 -2.77
N ARG A 67 4.52 -7.45 -1.84
CA ARG A 67 4.24 -7.19 -0.44
C ARG A 67 4.57 -5.76 -0.06
N ALA A 68 5.65 -5.23 -0.63
CA ALA A 68 6.01 -3.84 -0.36
C ALA A 68 4.92 -2.91 -0.86
N LYS A 69 4.37 -3.19 -2.04
CA LYS A 69 3.30 -2.36 -2.56
C LYS A 69 2.07 -2.39 -1.66
N ALA A 70 1.75 -3.56 -1.13
CA ALA A 70 0.62 -3.67 -0.22
C ALA A 70 0.86 -2.88 1.06
N LEU A 71 2.08 -2.91 1.55
CA LEU A 71 2.42 -2.15 2.75
C LEU A 71 2.36 -0.66 2.49
N LEU A 72 2.73 -0.22 1.30
CA LEU A 72 2.63 1.19 0.97
C LEU A 72 1.17 1.64 0.95
N ASN A 73 0.28 0.79 0.47
CA ASN A 73 -1.13 1.12 0.50
C ASN A 73 -1.62 1.28 1.93
N GLN A 74 -1.21 0.38 2.81
CA GLN A 74 -1.60 0.46 4.20
C GLN A 74 -1.00 1.70 4.86
N ALA A 75 0.23 2.02 4.52
CA ALA A 75 0.86 3.19 5.10
C ALA A 75 0.12 4.46 4.71
N ALA A 76 -0.31 4.55 3.46
CA ALA A 76 -1.03 5.74 3.01
C ALA A 76 -2.35 5.90 3.78
N ASP A 77 -3.01 4.79 4.06
CA ASP A 77 -4.25 4.84 4.81
C ASP A 77 -4.00 5.28 6.25
N GLU A 78 -2.91 4.82 6.85
CA GLU A 78 -2.57 5.25 8.20
C GLU A 78 -2.23 6.74 8.25
N MET A 79 -1.60 7.24 7.19
CA MET A 79 -1.32 8.67 7.12
C MET A 79 -2.61 9.47 7.10
N LYS A 80 -3.62 8.97 6.40
CA LYS A 80 -4.91 9.65 6.39
C LYS A 80 -5.53 9.65 7.79
N LEU A 81 -5.43 8.53 8.48
CA LEU A 81 -5.95 8.45 9.84
C LEU A 81 -5.21 9.41 10.77
N ALA A 82 -3.91 9.57 10.55
CA ALA A 82 -3.14 10.53 11.34
C ALA A 82 -3.65 11.94 11.10
N ALA A 83 -3.96 12.28 9.86
CA ALA A 83 -4.47 13.60 9.54
C ALA A 83 -5.82 13.83 10.20
N LEU A 84 -6.67 12.80 10.17
CA LEU A 84 -7.98 12.93 10.79
C LEU A 84 -7.86 13.07 12.30
N ALA A 85 -6.96 12.36 12.90
CA ALA A 85 -6.75 12.48 14.34
C ALA A 85 -6.23 13.88 14.69
N ALA A 86 -5.36 14.41 13.86
CA ALA A 86 -4.85 15.75 14.09
C ALA A 86 -5.95 16.80 13.98
N ASN A 87 -6.92 16.55 13.11
CA ASN A 87 -8.01 17.50 12.96
C ASN A 87 -8.91 17.58 14.16
N ARG A 88 -8.84 16.61 15.05
CA ARG A 88 -9.71 16.61 16.20
C ARG A 88 -9.16 17.39 17.38
N ARG A 89 -8.07 18.06 17.23
CA ARG A 89 -7.41 18.76 18.33
C ARG A 89 -7.92 20.15 18.55
#